data_ebc52fc31ff32b29f4831b537dbf46ab
#
_entry.id   ebc52fc31ff32b29f4831b537dbf46ab
#
_cell.length_a   1.000
_cell.length_b   1.000
_cell.length_c   1.000
_cell.angle_alpha   90.00
_cell.angle_beta   90.00
_cell.angle_gamma   90.00
#
_symmetry.space_group_name_H-M   'P 1'
#
loop_
_entity.id
_entity.type
_entity.pdbx_description
1 polymer ?
#
loop_
_entity_poly.entity_id
_entity_poly.type
_entity_poly.pdbx_seq_one_letter_code
_entity_poly.pdbx_strand_id
1 'polypeptide(L)'
;GRFAPSPTGPLHFGSLLTAVASYCDAKANHGKWLVRIEDTDIPRIYPNSETHILSCIDAFQFEPDAEIIFQKDRLTIYEQVLDQLKQQHAIYACQCTRKMLGSNHIYAGTCRDLNLDFAEQAIRLKVDDLLICFEDRLQGRQCSNLKDDLGDFVLKRRDDIISYQLAVVVDDYL
;
A
#
# COMPACT_ATOMS: atom_id res chain seq x y z
N GLY A 1 -12.46 -0.69 11.71
CA GLY A 1 -11.20 0.10 11.79
C GLY A 1 -9.99 -0.77 11.46
N ARG A 2 -8.89 -0.12 11.07
CA ARG A 2 -7.64 -0.82 10.77
C ARG A 2 -6.46 -0.01 11.27
N PHE A 3 -5.48 -0.70 11.88
CA PHE A 3 -4.16 -0.20 12.15
C PHE A 3 -3.15 -0.95 11.27
N ALA A 4 -2.41 -0.24 10.42
CA ALA A 4 -1.54 -0.86 9.41
C ALA A 4 -0.13 -0.25 9.44
N PRO A 5 0.68 -0.55 10.47
CA PRO A 5 2.02 -0.01 10.61
C PRO A 5 3.03 -0.73 9.70
N SER A 6 3.96 0.05 9.12
CA SER A 6 5.14 -0.49 8.45
C SER A 6 6.28 -0.64 9.46
N PRO A 7 6.95 -1.81 9.54
CA PRO A 7 8.00 -2.08 10.55
C PRO A 7 9.35 -1.47 10.15
N THR A 8 9.38 -0.18 9.82
CA THR A 8 10.59 0.56 9.40
C THR A 8 11.30 1.27 10.56
N GLY A 9 10.86 1.02 11.78
CA GLY A 9 11.40 1.58 13.01
C GLY A 9 10.41 1.48 14.17
N PRO A 10 10.75 2.00 15.35
CA PRO A 10 9.83 2.07 16.47
C PRO A 10 8.58 2.89 16.14
N LEU A 11 7.45 2.53 16.74
CA LEU A 11 6.24 3.36 16.63
C LEU A 11 6.50 4.74 17.25
N HIS A 12 6.23 5.78 16.49
CA HIS A 12 6.25 7.14 17.01
C HIS A 12 4.85 7.54 17.53
N PHE A 13 4.78 8.68 18.22
CA PHE A 13 3.54 9.16 18.82
C PHE A 13 2.37 9.25 17.82
N GLY A 14 2.62 9.69 16.58
CA GLY A 14 1.58 9.76 15.54
C GLY A 14 1.00 8.38 15.17
N SER A 15 1.86 7.34 15.09
CA SER A 15 1.39 5.96 14.84
C SER A 15 0.51 5.46 15.99
N LEU A 16 0.91 5.74 17.23
CA LEU A 16 0.12 5.38 18.41
C LEU A 16 -1.22 6.12 18.42
N LEU A 17 -1.22 7.42 18.13
CA LEU A 17 -2.45 8.21 18.02
C LEU A 17 -3.42 7.61 16.98
N THR A 18 -2.90 7.20 15.82
CA THR A 18 -3.69 6.53 14.78
C THR A 18 -4.25 5.20 15.26
N ALA A 19 -3.46 4.39 15.99
CA ALA A 19 -3.92 3.14 16.58
C ALA A 19 -5.08 3.39 17.56
N VAL A 20 -4.90 4.34 18.51
CA VAL A 20 -5.95 4.72 19.50
C VAL A 20 -7.20 5.20 18.79
N ALA A 21 -7.07 6.14 17.84
CA ALA A 21 -8.22 6.73 17.14
C ALA A 21 -9.02 5.67 16.37
N SER A 22 -8.31 4.81 15.60
CA SER A 22 -8.97 3.75 14.83
C SER A 22 -9.59 2.66 15.70
N TYR A 23 -8.96 2.34 16.86
CA TYR A 23 -9.50 1.39 17.83
C TYR A 23 -10.78 1.93 18.47
N CYS A 24 -10.72 3.15 19.02
CA CYS A 24 -11.88 3.77 19.68
C CYS A 24 -13.04 3.98 18.69
N ASP A 25 -12.78 4.43 17.48
CA ASP A 25 -13.81 4.58 16.45
C ASP A 25 -14.46 3.25 16.09
N ALA A 26 -13.67 2.19 15.90
CA ALA A 26 -14.20 0.85 15.62
C ALA A 26 -15.08 0.34 16.76
N LYS A 27 -14.61 0.42 18.00
CA LYS A 27 -15.36 -0.07 19.17
C LYS A 27 -16.61 0.78 19.44
N ALA A 28 -16.55 2.10 19.30
CA ALA A 28 -17.70 2.99 19.47
C ALA A 28 -18.83 2.73 18.45
N ASN A 29 -18.47 2.25 17.26
CA ASN A 29 -19.41 1.92 16.20
C ASN A 29 -19.75 0.41 16.13
N HIS A 30 -19.44 -0.38 17.17
CA HIS A 30 -19.63 -1.84 17.19
C HIS A 30 -19.01 -2.56 15.99
N GLY A 31 -17.95 -1.98 15.43
CA GLY A 31 -17.19 -2.53 14.30
C GLY A 31 -16.00 -3.36 14.77
N LYS A 32 -15.32 -3.98 13.81
CA LYS A 32 -14.07 -4.72 14.03
C LYS A 32 -12.86 -3.79 13.91
N TRP A 33 -11.84 -4.04 14.74
CA TRP A 33 -10.53 -3.44 14.62
C TRP A 33 -9.51 -4.48 14.19
N LEU A 34 -8.88 -4.25 13.03
CA LEU A 34 -7.96 -5.16 12.39
C LEU A 34 -6.55 -4.60 12.44
N VAL A 35 -5.55 -5.50 12.46
CA VAL A 35 -4.14 -5.13 12.41
C VAL A 35 -3.47 -5.80 11.22
N ARG A 36 -2.71 -5.02 10.46
CA ARG A 36 -1.91 -5.51 9.34
C ARG A 36 -0.51 -4.92 9.41
N ILE A 37 0.50 -5.76 9.44
CA ILE A 37 1.91 -5.36 9.38
C ILE A 37 2.28 -5.22 7.90
N GLU A 38 2.68 -4.02 7.49
CA GLU A 38 3.01 -3.70 6.10
C GLU A 38 4.53 -3.88 5.87
N ASP A 39 4.94 -5.13 5.71
CA ASP A 39 6.32 -5.61 5.71
C ASP A 39 6.79 -6.19 4.35
N THR A 40 6.20 -5.73 3.24
CA THR A 40 6.61 -6.17 1.88
C THR A 40 8.01 -5.71 1.49
N ASP A 41 8.46 -4.54 1.95
CA ASP A 41 9.79 -3.97 1.65
C ASP A 41 10.82 -4.50 2.66
N ILE A 42 11.16 -5.80 2.56
CA ILE A 42 12.04 -6.51 3.48
C ILE A 42 13.36 -5.76 3.75
N PRO A 43 14.09 -5.19 2.76
CA PRO A 43 15.31 -4.44 3.00
C PRO A 43 15.16 -3.21 3.90
N ARG A 44 13.95 -2.70 4.09
CA ARG A 44 13.66 -1.53 4.93
C ARG A 44 13.11 -1.89 6.30
N ILE A 45 12.89 -3.16 6.57
CA ILE A 45 12.45 -3.62 7.90
C ILE A 45 13.57 -3.35 8.91
N TYR A 46 13.25 -2.59 9.96
CA TYR A 46 14.19 -2.36 11.05
C TYR A 46 14.18 -3.54 12.02
N PRO A 47 15.35 -4.01 12.49
CA PRO A 47 15.44 -5.15 13.41
C PRO A 47 14.52 -4.98 14.64
N ASN A 48 13.79 -6.02 14.99
CA ASN A 48 12.86 -6.07 16.13
C ASN A 48 11.64 -5.11 16.05
N SER A 49 11.44 -4.38 14.94
CA SER A 49 10.32 -3.44 14.86
C SER A 49 8.95 -4.14 14.86
N GLU A 50 8.83 -5.32 14.25
CA GLU A 50 7.60 -6.12 14.33
C GLU A 50 7.27 -6.47 15.78
N THR A 51 8.24 -7.03 16.52
CA THR A 51 8.09 -7.37 17.95
C THR A 51 7.72 -6.14 18.77
N HIS A 52 8.36 -4.99 18.48
CA HIS A 52 8.05 -3.74 19.17
C HIS A 52 6.62 -3.27 18.90
N ILE A 53 6.15 -3.35 17.65
CA ILE A 53 4.76 -3.01 17.29
C ILE A 53 3.77 -3.90 18.06
N LEU A 54 4.00 -5.21 18.07
CA LEU A 54 3.13 -6.17 18.76
C LEU A 54 3.15 -5.92 20.28
N SER A 55 4.31 -5.66 20.86
CA SER A 55 4.43 -5.32 22.30
C SER A 55 3.70 -4.02 22.65
N CYS A 56 3.68 -3.02 21.74
CA CYS A 56 2.91 -1.80 21.96
C CYS A 56 1.39 -2.09 21.93
N ILE A 57 0.92 -2.90 20.99
CA ILE A 57 -0.50 -3.31 20.92
C ILE A 57 -0.92 -3.97 22.22
N ASP A 58 -0.12 -4.90 22.73
CA ASP A 58 -0.35 -5.62 23.99
C ASP A 58 -0.33 -4.66 25.21
N ALA A 59 0.70 -3.82 25.30
CA ALA A 59 0.87 -2.87 26.42
C ALA A 59 -0.29 -1.86 26.54
N PHE A 60 -0.89 -1.48 25.41
CA PHE A 60 -2.08 -0.62 25.39
C PHE A 60 -3.40 -1.41 25.49
N GLN A 61 -3.31 -2.73 25.65
CA GLN A 61 -4.48 -3.62 25.74
C GLN A 61 -5.43 -3.48 24.54
N PHE A 62 -4.86 -3.26 23.37
CA PHE A 62 -5.63 -3.28 22.12
C PHE A 62 -5.86 -4.73 21.69
N GLU A 63 -7.11 -5.12 21.56
CA GLU A 63 -7.52 -6.47 21.17
C GLU A 63 -7.95 -6.46 19.69
N PRO A 64 -7.14 -7.02 18.77
CA PRO A 64 -7.56 -7.22 17.39
C PRO A 64 -8.74 -8.20 17.30
N ASP A 65 -9.73 -7.89 16.46
CA ASP A 65 -10.92 -8.75 16.28
C ASP A 65 -10.70 -9.87 15.23
N ALA A 66 -9.47 -10.04 14.72
CA ALA A 66 -9.03 -11.13 13.86
C ALA A 66 -7.53 -11.34 13.99
N GLU A 67 -7.01 -12.40 13.35
CA GLU A 67 -5.57 -12.64 13.27
C GLU A 67 -4.84 -11.46 12.62
N ILE A 68 -3.65 -11.16 13.14
CA ILE A 68 -2.80 -10.11 12.59
C ILE A 68 -2.24 -10.56 11.25
N ILE A 69 -2.46 -9.77 10.22
CA ILE A 69 -1.96 -10.06 8.87
C ILE A 69 -0.53 -9.51 8.72
N PHE A 70 0.35 -10.31 8.15
CA PHE A 70 1.68 -9.91 7.69
C PHE A 70 1.70 -9.92 6.17
N GLN A 71 2.03 -8.81 5.54
CA GLN A 71 1.98 -8.70 4.07
C GLN A 71 3.04 -9.57 3.38
N LYS A 72 4.20 -9.81 4.02
CA LYS A 72 5.23 -10.73 3.52
C LYS A 72 4.72 -12.15 3.30
N ASP A 73 3.71 -12.60 4.05
CA ASP A 73 3.13 -13.93 3.94
C ASP A 73 2.07 -14.02 2.82
N ARG A 74 1.76 -12.89 2.19
CA ARG A 74 0.69 -12.76 1.18
C ARG A 74 1.21 -12.49 -0.24
N LEU A 75 2.51 -12.58 -0.47
CA LEU A 75 3.14 -12.26 -1.76
C LEU A 75 2.52 -13.03 -2.93
N THR A 76 2.15 -14.30 -2.74
CA THR A 76 1.49 -15.11 -3.77
C THR A 76 0.14 -14.50 -4.20
N ILE A 77 -0.60 -13.92 -3.28
CA ILE A 77 -1.89 -13.27 -3.58
C ILE A 77 -1.65 -12.03 -4.46
N TYR A 78 -0.66 -11.23 -4.13
CA TYR A 78 -0.33 -10.03 -4.92
C TYR A 78 0.15 -10.38 -6.32
N GLU A 79 0.95 -11.44 -6.47
CA GLU A 79 1.37 -11.95 -7.79
C GLU A 79 0.17 -12.42 -8.63
N GLN A 80 -0.78 -13.12 -8.03
CA GLN A 80 -2.01 -13.52 -8.73
C GLN A 80 -2.81 -12.32 -9.23
N VAL A 81 -2.88 -11.24 -8.43
CA VAL A 81 -3.55 -10.00 -8.85
C VAL A 81 -2.76 -9.33 -10.00
N LEU A 82 -1.44 -9.32 -9.95
CA LEU A 82 -0.62 -8.81 -11.07
C LEU A 82 -0.87 -9.60 -12.35
N ASP A 83 -0.97 -10.92 -12.28
CA ASP A 83 -1.29 -11.77 -13.43
C ASP A 83 -2.68 -11.48 -14.01
N GLN A 84 -3.68 -11.25 -13.16
CA GLN A 84 -5.01 -10.83 -13.60
C GLN A 84 -4.98 -9.46 -14.29
N LEU A 85 -4.28 -8.48 -13.72
CA LEU A 85 -4.12 -7.15 -14.31
C LEU A 85 -3.37 -7.22 -15.66
N LYS A 86 -2.40 -8.13 -15.79
CA LYS A 86 -1.68 -8.39 -17.04
C LYS A 86 -2.61 -8.94 -18.12
N GLN A 87 -3.45 -9.92 -17.77
CA GLN A 87 -4.47 -10.47 -18.70
C GLN A 87 -5.47 -9.41 -19.16
N GLN A 88 -5.79 -8.45 -18.32
CA GLN A 88 -6.66 -7.32 -18.62
C GLN A 88 -5.95 -6.19 -19.39
N HIS A 89 -4.67 -6.32 -19.70
CA HIS A 89 -3.84 -5.26 -20.31
C HIS A 89 -3.81 -3.94 -19.51
N ALA A 90 -4.11 -4.02 -18.21
CA ALA A 90 -4.15 -2.88 -17.29
C ALA A 90 -2.78 -2.44 -16.80
N ILE A 91 -1.73 -3.25 -16.99
CA ILE A 91 -0.35 -2.98 -16.56
C ILE A 91 0.64 -3.05 -17.72
N TYR A 92 1.82 -2.51 -17.49
CA TYR A 92 2.94 -2.55 -18.45
C TYR A 92 4.28 -2.49 -17.74
N ALA A 93 5.32 -2.93 -18.43
CA ALA A 93 6.70 -2.89 -17.96
C ALA A 93 7.33 -1.50 -18.17
N CYS A 94 8.12 -1.05 -17.20
CA CYS A 94 8.77 0.26 -17.21
C CYS A 94 10.25 0.17 -16.89
N GLN A 95 11.09 0.62 -17.83
CA GLN A 95 12.55 0.66 -17.68
C GLN A 95 13.08 1.98 -17.07
N CYS A 96 12.24 2.95 -16.80
CA CYS A 96 12.66 4.24 -16.28
C CYS A 96 13.28 4.12 -14.89
N THR A 97 14.43 4.74 -14.71
CA THR A 97 15.08 4.88 -13.41
C THR A 97 14.60 6.13 -12.68
N ARG A 98 14.79 6.20 -11.35
CA ARG A 98 14.49 7.42 -10.57
C ARG A 98 15.19 8.66 -11.12
N LYS A 99 16.44 8.50 -11.62
CA LYS A 99 17.20 9.61 -12.22
C LYS A 99 16.55 10.14 -13.52
N MET A 100 15.95 9.25 -14.32
CA MET A 100 15.23 9.65 -15.56
C MET A 100 13.91 10.36 -15.26
N LEU A 101 13.29 10.07 -14.13
CA LEU A 101 12.03 10.68 -13.71
C LEU A 101 12.25 12.10 -13.16
N GLY A 102 13.47 12.44 -12.73
CA GLY A 102 13.80 13.74 -12.16
C GLY A 102 13.02 14.03 -10.88
N SER A 103 12.63 15.30 -10.68
CA SER A 103 11.81 15.77 -9.56
C SER A 103 10.30 15.61 -9.80
N ASN A 104 9.89 15.13 -10.98
CA ASN A 104 8.48 14.93 -11.29
C ASN A 104 7.94 13.72 -10.51
N HIS A 105 6.98 13.97 -9.63
CA HIS A 105 6.34 12.93 -8.85
C HIS A 105 5.29 12.13 -9.67
N ILE A 106 4.77 12.74 -10.73
CA ILE A 106 3.77 12.15 -11.64
C ILE A 106 4.47 11.59 -12.86
N TYR A 107 4.27 10.31 -13.11
CA TYR A 107 4.89 9.64 -14.25
C TYR A 107 4.15 9.92 -15.56
N ALA A 108 4.87 10.43 -16.55
CA ALA A 108 4.31 10.85 -17.84
C ALA A 108 3.92 9.70 -18.81
N GLY A 109 4.02 8.43 -18.40
CA GLY A 109 3.65 7.30 -19.23
C GLY A 109 4.65 6.92 -20.31
N THR A 110 5.90 7.36 -20.25
CA THR A 110 6.93 7.18 -21.29
C THR A 110 7.08 5.74 -21.81
N CYS A 111 6.88 4.73 -20.95
CA CYS A 111 6.99 3.33 -21.34
C CYS A 111 5.66 2.66 -21.65
N ARG A 112 4.53 3.37 -21.54
CA ARG A 112 3.17 2.79 -21.63
C ARG A 112 2.94 1.99 -22.91
N ASP A 113 3.45 2.46 -24.04
CA ASP A 113 3.22 1.91 -25.36
C ASP A 113 4.45 1.20 -25.97
N LEU A 114 5.53 1.02 -25.19
CA LEU A 114 6.75 0.41 -25.68
C LEU A 114 6.70 -1.13 -25.76
N ASN A 115 5.67 -1.76 -25.19
CA ASN A 115 5.49 -3.21 -25.14
C ASN A 115 6.74 -3.96 -24.64
N LEU A 116 7.37 -3.43 -23.59
CA LEU A 116 8.56 -4.04 -22.99
C LEU A 116 8.21 -5.38 -22.34
N ASP A 117 9.18 -6.31 -22.33
CA ASP A 117 9.06 -7.52 -21.54
C ASP A 117 9.00 -7.17 -20.04
N PHE A 118 8.22 -7.95 -19.29
CA PHE A 118 8.07 -7.76 -17.84
C PHE A 118 9.28 -8.24 -17.03
N ALA A 119 10.16 -9.06 -17.63
CA ALA A 119 11.35 -9.56 -16.96
C ALA A 119 12.28 -8.43 -16.52
N GLU A 120 12.66 -8.43 -15.25
CA GLU A 120 13.60 -7.46 -14.65
C GLU A 120 13.20 -5.98 -14.82
N GLN A 121 11.91 -5.69 -14.98
CA GLN A 121 11.36 -4.33 -15.10
C GLN A 121 10.44 -3.98 -13.95
N ALA A 122 10.29 -2.68 -13.69
CA ALA A 122 9.21 -2.23 -12.82
C ALA A 122 7.87 -2.41 -13.54
N ILE A 123 6.82 -2.77 -12.79
CA ILE A 123 5.45 -2.94 -13.31
C ILE A 123 4.62 -1.74 -12.87
N ARG A 124 3.97 -1.09 -13.84
CA ARG A 124 3.10 0.06 -13.58
C ARG A 124 1.66 -0.22 -13.97
N LEU A 125 0.73 0.36 -13.21
CA LEU A 125 -0.68 0.42 -13.56
C LEU A 125 -0.90 1.51 -14.62
N LYS A 126 -1.72 1.22 -15.63
CA LYS A 126 -2.26 2.24 -16.53
C LYS A 126 -3.37 2.99 -15.81
N VAL A 127 -3.18 4.27 -15.59
CA VAL A 127 -4.16 5.12 -14.93
C VAL A 127 -4.93 5.93 -15.98
N ASP A 128 -6.26 5.88 -15.92
CA ASP A 128 -7.13 6.64 -16.80
C ASP A 128 -7.40 8.05 -16.25
N ASP A 129 -7.84 8.95 -17.14
CA ASP A 129 -8.30 10.28 -16.79
C ASP A 129 -9.67 10.18 -16.10
N LEU A 130 -9.65 9.93 -14.80
CA LEU A 130 -10.83 9.67 -14.00
C LEU A 130 -10.82 10.51 -12.74
N LEU A 131 -11.87 11.31 -12.53
CA LEU A 131 -12.12 12.00 -11.28
C LEU A 131 -12.79 11.05 -10.28
N ILE A 132 -12.12 10.76 -9.17
CA ILE A 132 -12.67 9.99 -8.06
C ILE A 132 -12.93 10.93 -6.89
N CYS A 133 -14.15 10.85 -6.33
CA CYS A 133 -14.53 11.60 -5.14
C CYS A 133 -15.04 10.64 -4.06
N PHE A 134 -14.73 10.94 -2.80
CA PHE A 134 -15.24 10.23 -1.62
C PHE A 134 -15.46 11.20 -0.46
N GLU A 135 -16.26 10.78 0.51
CA GLU A 135 -16.48 11.53 1.75
C GLU A 135 -15.56 11.00 2.85
N ASP A 136 -14.61 11.84 3.26
CA ASP A 136 -13.78 11.57 4.43
C ASP A 136 -14.49 12.11 5.70
N ARG A 137 -14.57 11.29 6.74
CA ARG A 137 -15.29 11.65 7.96
C ARG A 137 -14.69 12.81 8.74
N LEU A 138 -13.40 13.10 8.54
CA LEU A 138 -12.68 14.19 9.21
C LEU A 138 -12.48 15.40 8.29
N GLN A 139 -12.20 15.14 7.00
CA GLN A 139 -11.84 16.18 6.04
C GLN A 139 -12.98 16.55 5.08
N GLY A 140 -14.14 15.86 5.15
CA GLY A 140 -15.24 16.06 4.23
C GLY A 140 -14.94 15.53 2.82
N ARG A 141 -15.61 16.09 1.84
CA ARG A 141 -15.49 15.62 0.45
C ARG A 141 -14.09 15.84 -0.11
N GLN A 142 -13.47 14.74 -0.55
CA GLN A 142 -12.17 14.71 -1.20
C GLN A 142 -12.35 14.26 -2.65
N CYS A 143 -11.68 14.93 -3.59
CA CYS A 143 -11.68 14.56 -5.00
C CYS A 143 -10.25 14.57 -5.54
N SER A 144 -9.93 13.62 -6.41
CA SER A 144 -8.63 13.52 -7.08
C SER A 144 -8.83 13.07 -8.51
N ASN A 145 -8.17 13.75 -9.45
CA ASN A 145 -8.03 13.25 -10.82
C ASN A 145 -6.84 12.27 -10.85
N LEU A 146 -7.12 11.01 -11.10
CA LEU A 146 -6.10 9.97 -11.00
C LEU A 146 -4.92 10.20 -11.92
N LYS A 147 -5.14 10.69 -13.14
CA LYS A 147 -4.09 10.92 -14.13
C LYS A 147 -3.20 12.09 -13.74
N ASP A 148 -3.79 13.19 -13.29
CA ASP A 148 -3.08 14.43 -13.02
C ASP A 148 -2.44 14.46 -11.63
N ASP A 149 -3.07 13.81 -10.64
CA ASP A 149 -2.62 13.82 -9.26
C ASP A 149 -1.70 12.63 -8.91
N LEU A 150 -1.87 11.48 -9.58
CA LEU A 150 -1.17 10.23 -9.28
C LEU A 150 -0.33 9.71 -10.46
N GLY A 151 -0.90 9.71 -11.68
CA GLY A 151 -0.28 9.12 -12.87
C GLY A 151 -0.13 7.61 -12.78
N ASP A 152 0.59 7.02 -13.73
CA ASP A 152 0.88 5.58 -13.75
C ASP A 152 1.87 5.21 -12.64
N PHE A 153 1.39 4.67 -11.55
CA PHE A 153 2.24 4.33 -10.40
C PHE A 153 2.74 2.89 -10.43
N VAL A 154 3.81 2.63 -9.68
CA VAL A 154 4.46 1.32 -9.62
C VAL A 154 3.66 0.37 -8.74
N LEU A 155 3.35 -0.83 -9.26
CA LEU A 155 2.77 -1.94 -8.52
C LEU A 155 3.79 -2.95 -8.03
N LYS A 156 4.87 -3.17 -8.83
CA LYS A 156 5.99 -4.02 -8.47
C LYS A 156 7.29 -3.34 -8.92
N ARG A 157 8.26 -3.30 -8.04
CA ARG A 157 9.56 -2.70 -8.31
C ARG A 157 10.43 -3.66 -9.13
N ARG A 158 11.51 -3.12 -9.73
CA ARG A 158 12.48 -3.90 -10.49
C ARG A 158 13.22 -4.96 -9.65
N ASP A 159 13.35 -4.72 -8.36
CA ASP A 159 13.95 -5.62 -7.37
C ASP A 159 12.92 -6.60 -6.77
N ASP A 160 11.85 -6.88 -7.51
CA ASP A 160 10.78 -7.81 -7.20
C ASP A 160 9.94 -7.45 -5.94
N ILE A 161 10.13 -6.27 -5.37
CA ILE A 161 9.35 -5.85 -4.20
C ILE A 161 7.97 -5.35 -4.65
N ILE A 162 6.94 -5.93 -4.06
CA ILE A 162 5.54 -5.47 -4.20
C ILE A 162 5.41 -4.07 -3.58
N SER A 163 4.79 -3.16 -4.34
CA SER A 163 4.58 -1.80 -3.83
C SER A 163 3.47 -1.73 -2.79
N TYR A 164 3.57 -0.72 -1.94
CA TYR A 164 2.53 -0.40 -0.96
C TYR A 164 1.14 -0.26 -1.61
N GLN A 165 1.06 0.44 -2.74
CA GLN A 165 -0.20 0.70 -3.44
C GLN A 165 -0.93 -0.59 -3.85
N LEU A 166 -0.22 -1.60 -4.33
CA LEU A 166 -0.82 -2.88 -4.66
C LEU A 166 -1.26 -3.64 -3.41
N ALA A 167 -0.33 -3.80 -2.48
CA ALA A 167 -0.55 -4.63 -1.29
C ALA A 167 -1.74 -4.10 -0.45
N VAL A 168 -1.80 -2.78 -0.21
CA VAL A 168 -2.87 -2.20 0.61
C VAL A 168 -4.24 -2.34 -0.03
N VAL A 169 -4.35 -2.13 -1.35
CA VAL A 169 -5.64 -2.22 -2.05
C VAL A 169 -6.14 -3.66 -2.09
N VAL A 170 -5.25 -4.62 -2.36
CA VAL A 170 -5.61 -6.05 -2.37
C VAL A 170 -6.08 -6.51 -1.00
N ASP A 171 -5.35 -6.14 0.06
CA ASP A 171 -5.71 -6.54 1.42
C ASP A 171 -6.97 -5.85 1.96
N ASP A 172 -7.27 -4.65 1.47
CA ASP A 172 -8.49 -3.93 1.86
C ASP A 172 -9.74 -4.46 1.12
N TYR A 173 -9.53 -5.10 -0.03
CA TYR A 173 -10.59 -5.73 -0.80
C TYR A 173 -10.98 -7.12 -0.26
N LEU A 174 -10.01 -7.91 0.23
CA LEU A 174 -10.20 -9.26 0.75
C LEU A 174 -10.66 -9.27 2.20
#